data_7a5661b2cc43b9e5e517157158e93767
#
_entry.id   7a5661b2cc43b9e5e517157158e93767
#
_cell.length_a   1.000
_cell.length_b   1.000
_cell.length_c   1.000
_cell.angle_alpha   90.00
_cell.angle_beta   90.00
_cell.angle_gamma   90.00
#
_symmetry.space_group_name_H-M   'P 1'
#
loop_
_entity.id
_entity.type
_entity.pdbx_description
1 polymer ?
#
loop_
_entity_poly.entity_id
_entity_poly.type
_entity_poly.pdbx_seq_one_letter_code
_entity_poly.pdbx_strand_id
1 'polypeptide(L)'
;ITELCKCDIKGEIAALDVRPFSHLSGDCRSFSLNAKILLKSESYCVNDIAVIEDAFSTKFETELEKANLTFKSICENISEKCQFKKNIELNESISSVVDIWCEVQSKKVKTEADKICLSAVILVGMLACDGDDNVFYCEKPLDFEWSHPIACESERFEFDPEIEICSVSFAIMNANCIELRTEMLITGAVYEKNEISLITDIKVDPQKPCCKEKTGGVVVCFSDDKACVWDIARKYNADIDEIM
;
A
#
# COMPACT_ATOMS: atom_id res chain seq x y z
N ILE A 1 -4.91 25.25 -7.95
CA ILE A 1 -4.16 24.06 -7.53
C ILE A 1 -5.11 23.28 -6.64
N THR A 2 -5.74 22.24 -7.19
CA THR A 2 -6.63 21.37 -6.42
C THR A 2 -5.73 20.33 -5.77
N GLU A 3 -5.40 20.53 -4.49
CA GLU A 3 -4.73 19.52 -3.70
C GLU A 3 -5.64 18.29 -3.63
N LEU A 4 -5.24 17.21 -4.27
CA LEU A 4 -5.87 15.90 -4.11
C LEU A 4 -5.46 15.37 -2.73
N CYS A 5 -6.16 15.78 -1.69
CA CYS A 5 -6.05 15.15 -0.38
C CYS A 5 -6.88 13.88 -0.39
N LYS A 6 -6.25 12.74 -0.21
CA LYS A 6 -6.93 11.48 0.14
C LYS A 6 -7.00 11.37 1.65
N CYS A 7 -8.14 10.93 2.15
CA CYS A 7 -8.35 10.67 3.57
C CYS A 7 -8.95 9.28 3.72
N ASP A 8 -8.23 8.40 4.40
CA ASP A 8 -8.71 7.08 4.77
C ASP A 8 -9.10 7.09 6.25
N ILE A 9 -10.30 6.59 6.55
CA ILE A 9 -10.81 6.51 7.92
C ILE A 9 -11.14 5.05 8.22
N LYS A 10 -10.56 4.53 9.30
CA LYS A 10 -10.77 3.17 9.79
C LYS A 10 -11.36 3.19 11.17
N GLY A 11 -12.35 2.33 11.39
CA GLY A 11 -12.98 2.13 12.70
C GLY A 11 -12.66 0.75 13.25
N GLU A 12 -12.20 0.68 14.48
CA GLU A 12 -11.91 -0.57 15.20
C GLU A 12 -12.67 -0.58 16.53
N ILE A 13 -13.32 -1.69 16.86
CA ILE A 13 -13.95 -1.86 18.16
C ILE A 13 -12.86 -2.18 19.18
N ALA A 14 -12.49 -1.19 19.99
CA ALA A 14 -11.47 -1.32 21.03
C ALA A 14 -11.97 -2.01 22.29
N ALA A 15 -13.26 -1.93 22.58
CA ALA A 15 -13.90 -2.63 23.70
C ALA A 15 -15.41 -2.75 23.45
N LEU A 16 -15.96 -3.88 23.89
CA LEU A 16 -17.39 -4.16 23.84
C LEU A 16 -17.84 -4.71 25.20
N ASP A 17 -18.83 -4.05 25.84
CA ASP A 17 -19.45 -4.49 27.10
C ASP A 17 -20.94 -4.73 26.83
N VAL A 18 -21.38 -5.97 27.05
CA VAL A 18 -22.78 -6.38 26.88
C VAL A 18 -23.35 -6.82 28.22
N ARG A 19 -24.39 -6.16 28.67
CA ARG A 19 -25.06 -6.48 29.93
C ARG A 19 -26.54 -6.82 29.71
N PRO A 20 -26.96 -8.04 30.03
CA PRO A 20 -28.36 -8.38 29.97
C PRO A 20 -29.15 -7.63 31.08
N PHE A 21 -30.33 -7.12 30.72
CA PHE A 21 -31.28 -6.65 31.71
C PHE A 21 -32.12 -7.82 32.17
N SER A 22 -31.96 -8.22 33.43
CA SER A 22 -32.85 -9.20 34.06
C SER A 22 -34.15 -8.49 34.53
N HIS A 23 -35.28 -8.83 33.92
CA HIS A 23 -36.56 -8.53 34.48
C HIS A 23 -36.88 -9.45 35.65
N LEU A 24 -37.71 -8.99 36.62
CA LEU A 24 -38.17 -9.75 37.77
C LEU A 24 -38.85 -11.11 37.44
N SER A 25 -39.19 -11.33 36.16
CA SER A 25 -39.77 -12.58 35.62
C SER A 25 -38.74 -13.60 35.13
N GLY A 26 -37.43 -13.31 35.19
CA GLY A 26 -36.37 -14.25 34.76
C GLY A 26 -36.10 -14.28 33.24
N ASP A 27 -36.93 -13.67 32.41
CA ASP A 27 -36.75 -13.61 30.97
C ASP A 27 -35.87 -12.42 30.58
N CYS A 28 -34.68 -12.68 30.05
CA CYS A 28 -33.81 -11.66 29.48
C CYS A 28 -34.25 -11.33 28.05
N ARG A 29 -35.02 -10.25 27.87
CA ARG A 29 -35.53 -9.78 26.56
C ARG A 29 -34.83 -8.53 26.04
N SER A 30 -33.93 -7.94 26.84
CA SER A 30 -33.20 -6.74 26.48
C SER A 30 -31.77 -6.78 27.04
N PHE A 31 -30.88 -6.10 26.37
CA PHE A 31 -29.48 -5.94 26.80
C PHE A 31 -29.01 -4.51 26.55
N SER A 32 -28.05 -4.07 27.36
CA SER A 32 -27.30 -2.83 27.14
C SER A 32 -25.97 -3.18 26.46
N LEU A 33 -25.67 -2.46 25.43
CA LEU A 33 -24.44 -2.59 24.69
C LEU A 33 -23.66 -1.28 24.75
N ASN A 34 -22.43 -1.34 25.28
CA ASN A 34 -21.49 -0.24 25.28
C ASN A 34 -20.27 -0.60 24.44
N ALA A 35 -20.05 0.13 23.38
CA ALA A 35 -18.90 -0.06 22.50
C ALA A 35 -17.96 1.15 22.58
N LYS A 36 -16.65 0.89 22.67
CA LYS A 36 -15.61 1.90 22.48
C LYS A 36 -15.01 1.69 21.10
N ILE A 37 -15.16 2.68 20.25
CA ILE A 37 -14.66 2.64 18.88
C ILE A 37 -13.41 3.53 18.80
N LEU A 38 -12.33 2.98 18.29
CA LEU A 38 -11.12 3.71 17.91
C LEU A 38 -11.24 4.08 16.44
N LEU A 39 -11.18 5.38 16.13
CA LEU A 39 -11.10 5.86 14.76
C LEU A 39 -9.66 6.26 14.45
N LYS A 40 -9.09 5.66 13.41
CA LYS A 40 -7.81 6.05 12.83
C LYS A 40 -8.09 6.77 11.52
N SER A 41 -7.46 7.93 11.33
CA SER A 41 -7.56 8.69 10.09
C SER A 41 -6.16 9.00 9.59
N GLU A 42 -5.90 8.66 8.33
CA GLU A 42 -4.68 9.03 7.60
C GLU A 42 -5.07 9.93 6.44
N SER A 43 -4.41 11.09 6.35
CA SER A 43 -4.56 11.97 5.21
C SER A 43 -3.21 12.28 4.61
N TYR A 44 -3.13 12.27 3.29
CA TYR A 44 -1.92 12.63 2.56
C TYR A 44 -2.26 13.52 1.37
N CYS A 45 -1.34 14.45 1.12
CA CYS A 45 -1.41 15.36 -0.03
C CYS A 45 -0.18 15.12 -0.91
N VAL A 46 -0.38 15.22 -2.22
CA VAL A 46 0.72 15.17 -3.18
C VAL A 46 1.24 16.60 -3.35
N ASN A 47 2.55 16.79 -3.11
CA ASN A 47 3.22 18.06 -3.32
C ASN A 47 4.38 17.87 -4.30
N ASP A 48 4.51 18.82 -5.22
CA ASP A 48 5.69 18.90 -6.08
C ASP A 48 6.82 19.62 -5.33
N ILE A 49 7.97 18.97 -5.24
CA ILE A 49 9.16 19.52 -4.58
C ILE A 49 10.23 19.71 -5.66
N ALA A 50 10.67 20.95 -5.87
CA ALA A 50 11.81 21.23 -6.70
C ALA A 50 13.10 20.98 -5.93
N VAL A 51 14.00 20.19 -6.48
CA VAL A 51 15.30 19.86 -5.88
C VAL A 51 16.43 20.24 -6.82
N ILE A 52 17.59 20.58 -6.24
CA ILE A 52 18.79 20.91 -7.01
C ILE A 52 19.68 19.67 -7.08
N GLU A 53 19.84 19.14 -8.27
CA GLU A 53 20.64 17.94 -8.52
C GLU A 53 22.06 18.23 -9.00
N ASP A 54 22.25 19.40 -9.63
CA ASP A 54 23.54 19.84 -10.15
C ASP A 54 23.73 21.35 -10.05
N ALA A 55 24.97 21.79 -9.94
CA ALA A 55 25.34 23.19 -9.93
C ALA A 55 26.79 23.34 -10.41
N PHE A 56 27.09 24.42 -11.12
CA PHE A 56 28.45 24.78 -11.51
C PHE A 56 28.65 26.29 -11.49
N SER A 57 29.90 26.72 -11.45
CA SER A 57 30.25 28.14 -11.57
C SER A 57 31.12 28.36 -12.80
N THR A 58 30.84 29.45 -13.53
CA THR A 58 31.65 29.87 -14.68
C THR A 58 32.93 30.61 -14.25
N LYS A 59 33.08 30.97 -12.96
CA LYS A 59 34.18 31.82 -12.46
C LYS A 59 35.19 31.05 -11.61
N PHE A 60 34.73 30.14 -10.75
CA PHE A 60 35.58 29.45 -9.76
C PHE A 60 35.28 27.95 -9.79
N GLU A 61 36.26 27.16 -9.40
CA GLU A 61 36.04 25.72 -9.17
C GLU A 61 35.02 25.52 -8.05
N THR A 62 34.09 24.63 -8.29
CA THR A 62 33.06 24.27 -7.33
C THR A 62 33.14 22.80 -6.98
N GLU A 63 33.06 22.47 -5.72
CA GLU A 63 32.93 21.14 -5.19
C GLU A 63 31.52 20.97 -4.63
N LEU A 64 30.80 19.95 -5.09
CA LEU A 64 29.44 19.66 -4.68
C LEU A 64 29.43 18.53 -3.66
N GLU A 65 28.90 18.80 -2.47
CA GLU A 65 28.58 17.73 -1.53
C GLU A 65 27.18 17.23 -1.85
N LYS A 66 27.05 15.92 -2.05
CA LYS A 66 25.77 15.29 -2.38
C LYS A 66 25.39 14.25 -1.34
N ALA A 67 24.11 14.17 -1.04
CA ALA A 67 23.52 13.11 -0.24
C ALA A 67 22.45 12.39 -1.04
N ASN A 68 22.39 11.07 -0.89
CA ASN A 68 21.31 10.29 -1.47
C ASN A 68 20.12 10.25 -0.51
N LEU A 69 18.97 10.65 -1.00
CA LEU A 69 17.71 10.59 -0.30
C LEU A 69 16.85 9.48 -0.91
N THR A 70 16.47 8.52 -0.08
CA THR A 70 15.50 7.49 -0.47
C THR A 70 14.12 7.92 -0.04
N PHE A 71 13.15 7.88 -0.93
CA PHE A 71 11.76 8.20 -0.65
C PHE A 71 10.82 7.19 -1.31
N LYS A 72 9.58 7.16 -0.85
CA LYS A 72 8.53 6.32 -1.41
C LYS A 72 7.54 7.20 -2.15
N SER A 73 7.23 6.85 -3.38
CA SER A 73 6.14 7.43 -4.15
C SER A 73 5.00 6.43 -4.29
N ILE A 74 3.76 6.91 -4.28
CA ILE A 74 2.60 6.06 -4.54
C ILE A 74 2.48 5.86 -6.04
N CYS A 75 2.58 4.60 -6.49
CA CYS A 75 2.37 4.24 -7.89
C CYS A 75 0.89 4.00 -8.18
N GLU A 76 0.23 3.27 -7.28
CA GLU A 76 -1.15 2.84 -7.47
C GLU A 76 -1.87 2.72 -6.13
N ASN A 77 -3.17 2.97 -6.15
CA ASN A 77 -4.06 2.67 -5.03
C ASN A 77 -5.00 1.55 -5.45
N ILE A 78 -4.92 0.44 -4.77
CA ILE A 78 -5.74 -0.73 -5.02
C ILE A 78 -6.98 -0.68 -4.13
N SER A 79 -8.15 -0.91 -4.72
CA SER A 79 -9.41 -1.11 -4.03
C SER A 79 -10.23 -2.09 -4.87
N GLU A 80 -10.10 -3.37 -4.59
CA GLU A 80 -10.68 -4.44 -5.40
C GLU A 80 -11.53 -5.38 -4.57
N LYS A 81 -12.75 -5.64 -5.05
CA LYS A 81 -13.63 -6.64 -4.49
C LYS A 81 -13.37 -7.99 -5.13
N CYS A 82 -13.21 -9.00 -4.30
CA CYS A 82 -13.03 -10.38 -4.74
C CYS A 82 -14.01 -11.32 -4.05
N GLN A 83 -14.37 -12.37 -4.76
CA GLN A 83 -15.21 -13.44 -4.24
C GLN A 83 -14.34 -14.66 -3.95
N PHE A 84 -14.51 -15.21 -2.75
CA PHE A 84 -13.86 -16.42 -2.32
C PHE A 84 -14.91 -17.49 -2.06
N LYS A 85 -14.79 -18.61 -2.76
CA LYS A 85 -15.73 -19.73 -2.68
C LYS A 85 -14.97 -21.01 -2.38
N LYS A 86 -15.34 -21.72 -1.32
CA LYS A 86 -14.71 -22.97 -0.91
C LYS A 86 -15.72 -23.94 -0.33
N ASN A 87 -15.52 -25.22 -0.58
CA ASN A 87 -16.21 -26.30 0.11
C ASN A 87 -15.42 -26.65 1.38
N ILE A 88 -16.12 -26.74 2.49
CA ILE A 88 -15.58 -27.10 3.81
C ILE A 88 -16.15 -28.44 4.18
N GLU A 89 -15.27 -29.42 4.30
CA GLU A 89 -15.62 -30.75 4.81
C GLU A 89 -15.50 -30.75 6.34
N LEU A 90 -16.51 -31.31 6.99
CA LEU A 90 -16.64 -31.38 8.43
C LEU A 90 -16.59 -32.83 8.90
N ASN A 91 -16.08 -33.02 10.09
CA ASN A 91 -16.02 -34.36 10.71
C ASN A 91 -17.37 -34.78 11.30
N GLU A 92 -18.12 -33.77 11.80
CA GLU A 92 -19.45 -33.94 12.36
C GLU A 92 -20.52 -33.74 11.30
N SER A 93 -21.65 -34.42 11.49
CA SER A 93 -22.85 -34.27 10.63
C SER A 93 -23.59 -32.99 11.02
N ILE A 94 -23.95 -32.17 10.02
CA ILE A 94 -24.66 -30.91 10.20
C ILE A 94 -26.12 -31.09 9.82
N SER A 95 -27.03 -30.66 10.69
CA SER A 95 -28.44 -30.44 10.39
C SER A 95 -28.74 -28.97 10.10
N SER A 96 -28.11 -28.05 10.86
CA SER A 96 -28.27 -26.60 10.69
C SER A 96 -27.03 -25.84 11.11
N VAL A 97 -26.86 -24.62 10.58
CA VAL A 97 -25.82 -23.69 11.00
C VAL A 97 -26.47 -22.56 11.76
N VAL A 98 -26.00 -22.31 12.98
CA VAL A 98 -26.49 -21.25 13.86
C VAL A 98 -25.84 -19.92 13.50
N ASP A 99 -24.50 -19.95 13.30
CA ASP A 99 -23.71 -18.80 12.92
C ASP A 99 -22.43 -19.22 12.18
N ILE A 100 -21.93 -18.35 11.30
CA ILE A 100 -20.69 -18.55 10.56
C ILE A 100 -20.00 -17.21 10.33
N TRP A 101 -18.70 -17.13 10.58
CA TRP A 101 -17.90 -15.94 10.40
C TRP A 101 -16.53 -16.27 9.83
N CYS A 102 -15.87 -15.27 9.30
CA CYS A 102 -14.53 -15.38 8.75
C CYS A 102 -13.63 -14.30 9.34
N GLU A 103 -12.37 -14.64 9.59
CA GLU A 103 -11.33 -13.74 10.07
C GLU A 103 -10.05 -13.94 9.27
N VAL A 104 -9.34 -12.86 8.99
CA VAL A 104 -8.02 -12.93 8.36
C VAL A 104 -6.98 -13.23 9.43
N GLN A 105 -6.48 -14.46 9.46
CA GLN A 105 -5.51 -14.91 10.45
C GLN A 105 -4.08 -14.47 10.12
N SER A 106 -3.71 -14.53 8.85
CA SER A 106 -2.39 -14.10 8.37
C SER A 106 -2.43 -13.69 6.92
N LYS A 107 -1.51 -12.81 6.53
CA LYS A 107 -1.31 -12.38 5.15
C LYS A 107 0.19 -12.38 4.83
N LYS A 108 0.54 -12.67 3.57
CA LYS A 108 1.88 -12.53 3.02
C LYS A 108 1.78 -11.94 1.62
N VAL A 109 2.63 -10.96 1.34
CA VAL A 109 2.74 -10.34 0.03
C VAL A 109 4.07 -10.73 -0.59
N LYS A 110 4.03 -11.07 -1.87
CA LYS A 110 5.21 -11.22 -2.73
C LYS A 110 5.03 -10.29 -3.91
N THR A 111 6.06 -9.53 -4.22
CA THR A 111 6.13 -8.70 -5.41
C THR A 111 6.97 -9.41 -6.46
N GLU A 112 6.41 -9.59 -7.64
CA GLU A 112 7.07 -10.07 -8.84
C GLU A 112 7.19 -8.89 -9.83
N ALA A 113 8.00 -9.01 -10.87
CA ALA A 113 8.32 -7.88 -11.77
C ALA A 113 7.06 -7.18 -12.37
N ASP A 114 5.98 -7.92 -12.60
CA ASP A 114 4.78 -7.46 -13.28
C ASP A 114 3.49 -7.58 -12.46
N LYS A 115 3.58 -8.12 -11.24
CA LYS A 115 2.39 -8.36 -10.40
C LYS A 115 2.70 -8.41 -8.90
N ILE A 116 1.67 -8.15 -8.12
CA ILE A 116 1.62 -8.43 -6.69
C ILE A 116 0.86 -9.73 -6.48
N CYS A 117 1.40 -10.61 -5.67
CA CYS A 117 0.74 -11.83 -5.21
C CYS A 117 0.48 -11.73 -3.71
N LEU A 118 -0.77 -11.86 -3.30
CA LEU A 118 -1.21 -11.89 -1.91
C LEU A 118 -1.68 -13.30 -1.58
N SER A 119 -1.08 -13.89 -0.54
CA SER A 119 -1.54 -15.14 0.06
C SER A 119 -2.02 -14.84 1.47
N ALA A 120 -3.19 -15.33 1.84
CA ALA A 120 -3.74 -15.16 3.18
C ALA A 120 -4.35 -16.48 3.69
N VAL A 121 -4.41 -16.60 5.02
CA VAL A 121 -5.17 -17.66 5.68
C VAL A 121 -6.42 -17.03 6.27
N ILE A 122 -7.58 -17.49 5.80
CA ILE A 122 -8.89 -17.11 6.31
C ILE A 122 -9.35 -18.17 7.28
N LEU A 123 -9.49 -17.82 8.55
CA LEU A 123 -10.06 -18.70 9.56
C LEU A 123 -11.58 -18.60 9.52
N VAL A 124 -12.24 -19.71 9.27
CA VAL A 124 -13.70 -19.82 9.29
C VAL A 124 -14.12 -20.41 10.61
N GLY A 125 -14.84 -19.64 11.42
CA GLY A 125 -15.50 -20.12 12.63
C GLY A 125 -16.96 -20.42 12.32
N MET A 126 -17.47 -21.51 12.89
CA MET A 126 -18.85 -21.94 12.68
C MET A 126 -19.43 -22.53 13.95
N LEU A 127 -20.65 -22.13 14.26
CA LEU A 127 -21.51 -22.75 15.27
C LEU A 127 -22.65 -23.46 14.57
N ALA A 128 -22.75 -24.78 14.75
CA ALA A 128 -23.74 -25.61 14.04
C ALA A 128 -24.40 -26.62 14.99
N CYS A 129 -25.51 -27.20 14.52
CA CYS A 129 -26.18 -28.27 15.22
C CYS A 129 -26.05 -29.58 14.42
N ASP A 130 -25.93 -30.71 15.13
CA ASP A 130 -25.99 -32.05 14.54
C ASP A 130 -27.44 -32.53 14.34
N GLY A 131 -27.63 -33.79 13.94
CA GLY A 131 -28.96 -34.40 13.73
C GLY A 131 -29.77 -34.59 15.01
N ASP A 132 -29.13 -34.53 16.17
CA ASP A 132 -29.73 -34.68 17.50
C ASP A 132 -29.88 -33.32 18.22
N ASP A 133 -29.80 -32.21 17.49
CA ASP A 133 -29.85 -30.83 17.98
C ASP A 133 -28.73 -30.44 18.97
N ASN A 134 -27.62 -31.19 19.04
CA ASN A 134 -26.48 -30.80 19.83
C ASN A 134 -25.69 -29.72 19.11
N VAL A 135 -25.40 -28.63 19.83
CA VAL A 135 -24.60 -27.52 19.29
C VAL A 135 -23.12 -27.87 19.38
N PHE A 136 -22.39 -27.70 18.28
CA PHE A 136 -20.94 -27.84 18.26
C PHE A 136 -20.30 -26.64 17.56
N TYR A 137 -19.02 -26.44 17.89
CA TYR A 137 -18.17 -25.41 17.29
C TYR A 137 -17.07 -26.04 16.48
N CYS A 138 -16.76 -25.48 15.32
CA CYS A 138 -15.60 -25.86 14.55
C CYS A 138 -14.90 -24.64 13.93
N GLU A 139 -13.59 -24.76 13.75
CA GLU A 139 -12.74 -23.83 13.03
C GLU A 139 -12.04 -24.53 11.88
N LYS A 140 -11.93 -23.84 10.75
CA LYS A 140 -11.20 -24.32 9.58
C LYS A 140 -10.39 -23.20 8.96
N PRO A 141 -9.05 -23.33 8.88
CA PRO A 141 -8.23 -22.41 8.10
C PRO A 141 -8.38 -22.73 6.61
N LEU A 142 -8.56 -21.70 5.80
CA LEU A 142 -8.67 -21.79 4.35
C LEU A 142 -7.63 -20.89 3.69
N ASP A 143 -6.90 -21.43 2.73
CA ASP A 143 -5.95 -20.66 1.94
C ASP A 143 -6.68 -19.81 0.91
N PHE A 144 -6.31 -18.54 0.85
CA PHE A 144 -6.75 -17.55 -0.08
C PHE A 144 -5.56 -17.00 -0.87
N GLU A 145 -5.71 -16.89 -2.18
CA GLU A 145 -4.71 -16.32 -3.07
C GLU A 145 -5.37 -15.27 -3.97
N TRP A 146 -4.66 -14.18 -4.15
CA TRP A 146 -5.05 -13.09 -5.04
C TRP A 146 -3.81 -12.53 -5.71
N SER A 147 -3.98 -12.03 -6.95
CA SER A 147 -2.90 -11.40 -7.68
C SER A 147 -3.41 -10.20 -8.46
N HIS A 148 -2.59 -9.14 -8.51
CA HIS A 148 -2.89 -7.90 -9.21
C HIS A 148 -1.71 -7.53 -10.12
N PRO A 149 -1.95 -7.28 -11.43
CA PRO A 149 -0.90 -6.82 -12.33
C PRO A 149 -0.53 -5.38 -12.00
N ILE A 150 0.78 -5.06 -12.05
CA ILE A 150 1.29 -3.71 -11.84
C ILE A 150 1.89 -3.20 -13.14
N ALA A 151 1.51 -1.98 -13.52
CA ALA A 151 2.01 -1.30 -14.71
C ALA A 151 3.18 -0.35 -14.39
N CYS A 152 4.08 -0.71 -13.49
CA CYS A 152 5.21 0.12 -13.11
C CYS A 152 6.54 -0.43 -13.64
N GLU A 153 7.48 0.45 -13.95
CA GLU A 153 8.78 0.09 -14.54
C GLU A 153 9.83 -0.35 -13.52
N SER A 154 9.54 -0.25 -12.22
CA SER A 154 10.49 -0.53 -11.15
C SER A 154 10.32 -1.92 -10.57
N GLU A 155 11.42 -2.57 -10.21
CA GLU A 155 11.43 -3.90 -9.57
C GLU A 155 11.27 -3.83 -8.03
N ARG A 156 11.09 -2.63 -7.45
CA ARG A 156 11.13 -2.42 -5.99
C ARG A 156 9.84 -1.81 -5.47
N PHE A 157 8.83 -2.67 -5.33
CA PHE A 157 7.55 -2.26 -4.76
C PHE A 157 7.39 -2.69 -3.31
N GLU A 158 6.65 -1.90 -2.55
CA GLU A 158 6.10 -2.28 -1.26
C GLU A 158 4.58 -2.15 -1.32
N PHE A 159 3.89 -3.18 -0.84
CA PHE A 159 2.45 -3.21 -0.72
C PHE A 159 2.08 -3.85 0.62
N ASP A 160 1.34 -3.13 1.44
CA ASP A 160 0.75 -3.65 2.67
C ASP A 160 -0.77 -3.57 2.56
N PRO A 161 -1.43 -4.63 2.03
CA PRO A 161 -2.85 -4.64 1.82
C PRO A 161 -3.62 -4.80 3.12
N GLU A 162 -4.82 -4.24 3.15
CA GLU A 162 -5.88 -4.64 4.07
C GLU A 162 -6.86 -5.54 3.37
N ILE A 163 -7.33 -6.56 4.08
CA ILE A 163 -8.36 -7.48 3.62
C ILE A 163 -9.55 -7.32 4.57
N GLU A 164 -10.64 -6.80 4.05
CA GLU A 164 -11.89 -6.66 4.78
C GLU A 164 -12.87 -7.73 4.33
N ILE A 165 -13.47 -8.45 5.27
CA ILE A 165 -14.55 -9.41 5.01
C ILE A 165 -15.87 -8.64 4.94
N CYS A 166 -16.38 -8.40 3.73
CA CYS A 166 -17.59 -7.62 3.52
C CYS A 166 -18.87 -8.42 3.79
N SER A 167 -18.88 -9.70 3.40
CA SER A 167 -20.03 -10.58 3.62
C SER A 167 -19.61 -12.04 3.68
N VAL A 168 -20.35 -12.82 4.46
CA VAL A 168 -20.21 -14.29 4.55
C VAL A 168 -21.58 -14.91 4.33
N SER A 169 -21.63 -15.89 3.45
CA SER A 169 -22.81 -16.70 3.20
C SER A 169 -22.42 -18.17 3.00
N PHE A 170 -23.36 -19.06 3.20
CA PHE A 170 -23.10 -20.50 3.09
C PHE A 170 -24.30 -21.23 2.51
N ALA A 171 -24.04 -22.45 2.00
CA ALA A 171 -25.06 -23.41 1.63
C ALA A 171 -24.65 -24.78 2.15
N ILE A 172 -25.57 -25.50 2.81
CA ILE A 172 -25.35 -26.90 3.21
C ILE A 172 -25.48 -27.77 1.97
N MET A 173 -24.39 -28.41 1.56
CA MET A 173 -24.35 -29.26 0.37
C MET A 173 -24.76 -30.70 0.68
N ASN A 174 -24.37 -31.19 1.83
CA ASN A 174 -24.75 -32.49 2.40
C ASN A 174 -24.46 -32.49 3.90
N ALA A 175 -24.69 -33.62 4.56
CA ALA A 175 -24.54 -33.75 6.00
C ALA A 175 -23.15 -33.38 6.55
N ASN A 176 -22.09 -33.46 5.75
CA ASN A 176 -20.71 -33.22 6.19
C ASN A 176 -20.00 -32.14 5.35
N CYS A 177 -20.71 -31.40 4.51
CA CYS A 177 -20.07 -30.41 3.65
C CYS A 177 -20.91 -29.15 3.52
N ILE A 178 -20.28 -28.00 3.71
CA ILE A 178 -20.85 -26.69 3.41
C ILE A 178 -20.07 -26.01 2.29
N GLU A 179 -20.76 -25.28 1.45
CA GLU A 179 -20.16 -24.34 0.51
C GLU A 179 -20.14 -22.95 1.15
N LEU A 180 -18.96 -22.44 1.43
CA LEU A 180 -18.74 -21.07 1.90
C LEU A 180 -18.60 -20.12 0.71
N ARG A 181 -19.22 -18.96 0.81
CA ARG A 181 -19.06 -17.83 -0.13
C ARG A 181 -18.79 -16.57 0.68
N THR A 182 -17.68 -15.94 0.40
CA THR A 182 -17.25 -14.73 1.10
C THR A 182 -16.94 -13.65 0.05
N GLU A 183 -17.45 -12.45 0.28
CA GLU A 183 -17.02 -11.27 -0.46
C GLU A 183 -16.00 -10.51 0.38
N MET A 184 -14.86 -10.20 -0.21
CA MET A 184 -13.76 -9.51 0.45
C MET A 184 -13.37 -8.27 -0.34
N LEU A 185 -12.94 -7.24 0.35
CA LEU A 185 -12.36 -6.03 -0.20
C LEU A 185 -10.87 -5.98 0.15
N ILE A 186 -10.03 -5.89 -0.88
CA ILE A 186 -8.59 -5.71 -0.74
C ILE A 186 -8.28 -4.25 -1.05
N THR A 187 -7.69 -3.56 -0.08
CA THR A 187 -7.32 -2.15 -0.21
C THR A 187 -5.87 -1.93 0.17
N GLY A 188 -5.24 -0.93 -0.42
CA GLY A 188 -3.89 -0.50 -0.06
C GLY A 188 -3.23 0.36 -1.12
N ALA A 189 -2.16 1.03 -0.74
CA ALA A 189 -1.31 1.78 -1.65
C ALA A 189 -0.07 0.96 -2.01
N VAL A 190 0.27 0.93 -3.28
CA VAL A 190 1.53 0.38 -3.79
C VAL A 190 2.55 1.50 -3.81
N TYR A 191 3.65 1.30 -3.12
CA TYR A 191 4.75 2.26 -3.05
C TYR A 191 5.93 1.77 -3.86
N GLU A 192 6.50 2.68 -4.63
CA GLU A 192 7.78 2.52 -5.28
C GLU A 192 8.88 3.19 -4.46
N LYS A 193 10.02 2.51 -4.32
CA LYS A 193 11.22 3.10 -3.69
C LYS A 193 12.04 3.81 -4.76
N ASN A 194 12.18 5.10 -4.56
CA ASN A 194 12.99 5.97 -5.42
C ASN A 194 14.19 6.50 -4.64
N GLU A 195 15.27 6.74 -5.36
CA GLU A 195 16.48 7.36 -4.82
C GLU A 195 16.85 8.57 -5.67
N ILE A 196 17.11 9.68 -5.00
CA ILE A 196 17.54 10.92 -5.65
C ILE A 196 18.79 11.44 -4.95
N SER A 197 19.74 11.94 -5.76
CA SER A 197 20.96 12.57 -5.26
C SER A 197 20.76 14.07 -5.21
N LEU A 198 20.81 14.63 -4.00
CA LEU A 198 20.61 16.05 -3.74
C LEU A 198 21.93 16.73 -3.39
N ILE A 199 22.09 17.98 -3.81
CA ILE A 199 23.18 18.83 -3.33
C ILE A 199 22.85 19.31 -1.91
N THR A 200 23.73 19.01 -0.97
CA THR A 200 23.61 19.44 0.42
C THR A 200 24.48 20.65 0.73
N ASP A 201 25.60 20.81 0.03
CA ASP A 201 26.49 21.97 0.15
C ASP A 201 27.25 22.23 -1.15
N ILE A 202 27.59 23.49 -1.37
CA ILE A 202 28.37 23.95 -2.52
C ILE A 202 29.59 24.72 -2.00
N LYS A 203 30.77 24.14 -2.16
CA LYS A 203 32.03 24.78 -1.79
C LYS A 203 32.62 25.44 -3.03
N VAL A 204 32.87 26.73 -2.93
CA VAL A 204 33.51 27.53 -3.97
C VAL A 204 34.90 27.90 -3.50
N ASP A 205 35.93 27.62 -4.30
CA ASP A 205 37.31 28.04 -3.99
C ASP A 205 37.65 29.35 -4.73
N PRO A 206 37.62 30.51 -4.02
CA PRO A 206 37.92 31.79 -4.68
C PRO A 206 39.36 31.93 -5.16
N GLN A 207 40.27 31.03 -4.70
CA GLN A 207 41.69 31.03 -5.09
C GLN A 207 41.94 30.19 -6.35
N LYS A 208 40.93 29.43 -6.76
CA LYS A 208 41.00 28.61 -7.99
C LYS A 208 40.01 29.11 -9.03
N PRO A 209 40.39 30.12 -9.82
CA PRO A 209 39.56 30.55 -10.92
C PRO A 209 39.47 29.43 -11.96
N CYS A 210 38.27 29.19 -12.51
CA CYS A 210 38.14 28.34 -13.69
C CYS A 210 38.94 28.93 -14.84
N CYS A 211 40.11 28.31 -15.14
CA CYS A 211 40.94 28.75 -16.27
C CYS A 211 40.18 28.51 -17.57
N LYS A 212 39.52 29.55 -18.08
CA LYS A 212 39.17 29.56 -19.51
C LYS A 212 40.46 29.73 -20.30
N GLU A 213 40.94 28.71 -20.95
CA GLU A 213 41.81 28.96 -22.11
C GLU A 213 40.99 29.85 -23.05
N LYS A 214 41.39 31.11 -23.14
CA LYS A 214 40.78 32.05 -24.07
C LYS A 214 41.22 31.67 -25.47
N THR A 215 40.64 30.62 -26.01
CA THR A 215 40.61 30.41 -27.45
C THR A 215 39.65 31.45 -27.99
N GLY A 216 40.21 32.58 -28.46
CA GLY A 216 39.42 33.61 -29.10
C GLY A 216 38.73 33.03 -30.32
N GLY A 217 37.39 32.97 -30.25
CA GLY A 217 36.60 32.46 -31.36
C GLY A 217 35.25 31.92 -30.90
N VAL A 218 34.38 31.67 -31.85
CA VAL A 218 33.11 31.03 -31.67
C VAL A 218 33.35 29.50 -31.63
N VAL A 219 32.87 28.83 -30.62
CA VAL A 219 32.89 27.36 -30.54
C VAL A 219 31.54 26.86 -31.05
N VAL A 220 31.57 26.06 -32.10
CA VAL A 220 30.36 25.39 -32.62
C VAL A 220 30.34 23.97 -32.10
N CYS A 221 29.36 23.64 -31.31
CA CYS A 221 29.15 22.31 -30.78
C CYS A 221 27.99 21.64 -31.54
N PHE A 222 28.26 20.43 -32.07
CA PHE A 222 27.22 19.57 -32.60
C PHE A 222 26.82 18.59 -31.50
N SER A 223 25.59 18.63 -31.13
CA SER A 223 25.01 17.74 -30.10
C SER A 223 23.97 16.83 -30.71
N ASP A 224 23.80 15.65 -30.14
CA ASP A 224 22.67 14.78 -30.43
C ASP A 224 21.37 15.40 -29.90
N ASP A 225 20.23 14.97 -30.43
CA ASP A 225 18.88 15.47 -30.06
C ASP A 225 18.54 15.32 -28.54
N LYS A 226 19.37 14.59 -27.80
CA LYS A 226 19.23 14.35 -26.36
C LYS A 226 20.14 15.23 -25.48
N ALA A 227 21.02 16.04 -26.04
CA ALA A 227 21.94 16.84 -25.25
C ALA A 227 21.23 18.01 -24.60
N CYS A 228 21.32 18.10 -23.27
CA CYS A 228 20.78 19.21 -22.50
C CYS A 228 21.69 20.45 -22.64
N VAL A 229 21.12 21.63 -22.78
CA VAL A 229 21.86 22.91 -22.80
C VAL A 229 22.71 23.07 -21.54
N TRP A 230 22.23 22.56 -20.39
CA TRP A 230 22.97 22.52 -19.14
C TRP A 230 24.31 21.78 -19.25
N ASP A 231 24.31 20.59 -19.86
CA ASP A 231 25.52 19.76 -20.03
C ASP A 231 26.54 20.43 -20.93
N ILE A 232 26.06 21.12 -21.97
CA ILE A 232 26.89 21.92 -22.89
C ILE A 232 27.50 23.09 -22.12
N ALA A 233 26.70 23.86 -21.38
CA ALA A 233 27.15 25.00 -20.58
C ALA A 233 28.23 24.59 -19.57
N ARG A 234 28.01 23.49 -18.87
CA ARG A 234 28.95 22.93 -17.90
C ARG A 234 30.25 22.48 -18.55
N LYS A 235 30.16 21.75 -19.67
CA LYS A 235 31.35 21.24 -20.43
C LYS A 235 32.24 22.36 -20.93
N TYR A 236 31.65 23.44 -21.42
CA TYR A 236 32.40 24.57 -21.97
C TYR A 236 32.58 25.71 -20.95
N ASN A 237 32.13 25.52 -19.72
CA ASN A 237 32.17 26.53 -18.67
C ASN A 237 31.59 27.90 -19.17
N ALA A 238 30.46 27.83 -19.85
CA ALA A 238 29.77 28.97 -20.45
C ALA A 238 28.50 29.30 -19.66
N ASP A 239 28.05 30.56 -19.78
CA ASP A 239 26.74 30.92 -19.28
C ASP A 239 25.66 30.31 -20.16
N ILE A 240 24.59 29.80 -19.53
CA ILE A 240 23.48 29.17 -20.25
C ILE A 240 22.81 30.17 -21.18
N ASP A 241 22.69 31.44 -20.73
CA ASP A 241 22.05 32.51 -21.50
C ASP A 241 22.89 32.95 -22.71
N GLU A 242 24.18 32.58 -22.75
CA GLU A 242 25.10 32.85 -23.88
C GLU A 242 25.13 31.72 -24.93
N ILE A 243 24.45 30.60 -24.67
CA ILE A 243 24.37 29.47 -25.60
C ILE A 243 23.14 29.66 -26.50
N MET A 244 23.41 29.85 -27.80
CA MET A 244 22.36 30.04 -28.82
C MET A 244 22.19 28.80 -29.69
#